data_03e570e484e07f68288149a65fd957d7
#
_entry.id   03e570e484e07f68288149a65fd957d7
#
_cell.length_a   1.000
_cell.length_b   1.000
_cell.length_c   1.000
_cell.angle_alpha   90.00
_cell.angle_beta   90.00
_cell.angle_gamma   90.00
#
_symmetry.space_group_name_H-M   'P 1'
#
loop_
_entity.id
_entity.type
_entity.pdbx_description
1 polymer ?
#
loop_
_entity_poly.entity_id
_entity_poly.type
_entity_poly.pdbx_seq_one_letter_code
_entity_poly.pdbx_strand_id
1 'polypeptide(L)'
;PFAYGYHWYSEQEQVTSSTSGVIDQVEIEPNSIAVLAFLNLSSGNTYDYFGDGVAEEILNALSATGKVLVAPRTSSFVYKDSKTMVKDIGSQLGVHYVLDGSVRRDADRVRVSAQLINVVTGYAVWSNSYDQLLSNIFDVQQDISQQVVRSLHIVLSSEIRKSLGVARTANVEAYDYYLQGRDYLSRPTSELTLDSAIQLFDSAITLDSEYADAYAGLCEGYLAQYIETNTSEWFNKAESACKETLR
;
A
#
# COMPACT_ATOMS: atom_id res chain seq x y z
N PRO A 1 -44.70 54.97 54.39
CA PRO A 1 -44.79 53.64 53.92
C PRO A 1 -43.65 53.38 52.94
N PHE A 2 -42.95 52.39 53.23
CA PHE A 2 -41.66 52.08 52.76
C PHE A 2 -41.65 51.52 51.32
N ALA A 3 -40.81 52.11 50.42
CA ALA A 3 -40.43 51.49 49.11
C ALA A 3 -38.96 51.07 49.19
N TYR A 4 -38.75 49.76 49.18
CA TYR A 4 -37.37 49.22 49.03
C TYR A 4 -37.07 49.07 47.55
N GLY A 5 -36.11 49.86 47.10
CA GLY A 5 -35.51 49.72 45.75
C GLY A 5 -34.45 48.64 45.77
N TYR A 6 -34.65 47.60 44.95
CA TYR A 6 -33.59 46.64 44.66
C TYR A 6 -32.77 47.13 43.47
N HIS A 7 -31.55 47.53 43.73
CA HIS A 7 -30.52 47.79 42.72
C HIS A 7 -29.92 46.43 42.32
N TRP A 8 -30.30 45.94 41.15
CA TRP A 8 -29.59 44.86 40.51
C TRP A 8 -28.41 45.44 39.73
N TYR A 9 -27.20 45.25 40.27
CA TYR A 9 -25.95 45.48 39.54
C TYR A 9 -25.79 44.30 38.56
N SER A 10 -25.92 44.55 37.26
CA SER A 10 -25.56 43.60 36.22
C SER A 10 -24.05 43.70 35.99
N GLU A 11 -23.27 42.88 36.63
CA GLU A 11 -21.92 42.59 36.19
C GLU A 11 -22.00 41.81 34.87
N GLN A 12 -21.76 42.49 33.76
CA GLN A 12 -21.43 41.85 32.49
C GLN A 12 -20.01 41.34 32.60
N GLU A 13 -19.84 40.09 32.95
CA GLU A 13 -18.61 39.37 32.67
C GLU A 13 -18.46 39.31 31.15
N GLN A 14 -17.55 40.11 30.64
CA GLN A 14 -17.01 39.95 29.29
C GLN A 14 -16.20 38.63 29.26
N VAL A 15 -16.87 37.55 28.90
CA VAL A 15 -16.21 36.31 28.49
C VAL A 15 -15.51 36.62 27.17
N THR A 16 -14.27 37.07 27.23
CA THR A 16 -13.38 37.09 26.08
C THR A 16 -13.06 35.62 25.78
N SER A 17 -13.90 34.98 24.98
CA SER A 17 -13.61 33.70 24.36
C SER A 17 -12.51 33.89 23.30
N SER A 18 -11.26 34.02 23.73
CA SER A 18 -10.11 33.77 22.88
C SER A 18 -9.93 32.25 22.71
N THR A 19 -10.91 31.63 22.04
CA THR A 19 -10.69 30.32 21.46
C THR A 19 -9.90 30.52 20.16
N SER A 20 -8.62 30.88 20.28
CA SER A 20 -7.64 30.56 19.24
C SER A 20 -7.63 29.03 19.18
N GLY A 21 -8.44 28.49 18.26
CA GLY A 21 -8.28 27.11 17.83
C GLY A 21 -6.86 26.98 17.29
N VAL A 22 -5.94 26.57 18.14
CA VAL A 22 -4.69 25.94 17.71
C VAL A 22 -5.18 24.69 16.96
N ILE A 23 -5.36 24.83 15.65
CA ILE A 23 -5.34 23.68 14.77
C ILE A 23 -3.92 23.18 14.97
N ASP A 24 -3.78 22.12 15.78
CA ASP A 24 -2.55 21.35 15.87
C ASP A 24 -2.21 20.99 14.43
N GLN A 25 -1.26 21.71 13.86
CA GLN A 25 -0.73 21.33 12.55
C GLN A 25 -0.04 20.01 12.80
N VAL A 26 -0.68 18.91 12.41
CA VAL A 26 -0.07 17.59 12.42
C VAL A 26 1.25 17.74 11.67
N GLU A 27 2.35 17.69 12.42
CA GLU A 27 3.69 17.78 11.85
C GLU A 27 3.89 16.56 10.97
N ILE A 28 3.97 16.78 9.66
CA ILE A 28 4.15 15.69 8.71
C ILE A 28 5.59 15.22 8.79
N GLU A 29 5.77 13.97 9.17
CA GLU A 29 7.10 13.36 9.28
C GLU A 29 7.85 13.40 7.95
N PRO A 30 9.09 13.88 7.92
CA PRO A 30 9.84 14.12 6.68
C PRO A 30 10.19 12.82 5.92
N ASN A 31 10.16 11.66 6.58
CA ASN A 31 10.41 10.33 6.00
C ASN A 31 9.11 9.55 5.74
N SER A 32 7.97 10.25 5.68
CA SER A 32 6.67 9.63 5.41
C SER A 32 6.35 9.62 3.91
N ILE A 33 5.76 8.51 3.44
CA ILE A 33 5.43 8.30 2.04
C ILE A 33 4.11 7.55 1.87
N ALA A 34 3.35 7.90 0.84
CA ALA A 34 2.29 7.06 0.30
C ALA A 34 2.74 6.49 -1.05
N VAL A 35 2.53 5.19 -1.25
CA VAL A 35 2.68 4.53 -2.55
C VAL A 35 1.29 4.37 -3.12
N LEU A 36 1.02 5.01 -4.26
CA LEU A 36 -0.26 4.88 -4.95
C LEU A 36 -0.29 3.62 -5.82
N ALA A 37 -1.48 3.08 -6.08
CA ALA A 37 -1.65 2.05 -7.07
C ALA A 37 -1.13 2.54 -8.44
N PHE A 38 -0.31 1.73 -9.13
CA PHE A 38 0.23 2.14 -10.42
C PHE A 38 -0.81 1.98 -11.52
N LEU A 39 -0.92 3.00 -12.36
CA LEU A 39 -1.88 3.02 -13.47
C LEU A 39 -1.53 1.95 -14.51
N ASN A 40 -2.49 1.09 -14.88
CA ASN A 40 -2.31 0.16 -15.98
C ASN A 40 -2.45 0.89 -17.33
N LEU A 41 -1.39 0.85 -18.14
CA LEU A 41 -1.33 1.38 -19.50
C LEU A 41 -1.25 0.28 -20.57
N SER A 42 -1.50 -0.98 -20.18
CA SER A 42 -1.59 -2.11 -21.11
C SER A 42 -2.86 -2.07 -21.94
N SER A 43 -2.93 -2.85 -23.01
CA SER A 43 -4.15 -2.98 -23.81
C SER A 43 -5.21 -3.77 -23.05
N GLY A 44 -6.34 -3.15 -22.74
CA GLY A 44 -7.43 -3.75 -21.96
C GLY A 44 -7.16 -3.86 -20.46
N ASN A 45 -8.12 -4.40 -19.72
CA ASN A 45 -8.08 -4.48 -18.25
C ASN A 45 -7.46 -5.79 -17.73
N THR A 46 -6.94 -6.63 -18.60
CA THR A 46 -6.42 -7.96 -18.25
C THR A 46 -5.29 -7.92 -17.24
N TYR A 47 -4.52 -6.83 -17.16
CA TYR A 47 -3.35 -6.67 -16.30
C TYR A 47 -3.53 -5.57 -15.23
N ASP A 48 -4.75 -5.21 -14.86
CA ASP A 48 -5.00 -4.16 -13.85
C ASP A 48 -4.40 -4.53 -12.49
N TYR A 49 -4.48 -5.82 -12.12
CA TYR A 49 -3.87 -6.37 -10.91
C TYR A 49 -2.35 -6.21 -10.85
N PHE A 50 -1.69 -6.17 -12.02
CA PHE A 50 -0.23 -6.16 -12.09
C PHE A 50 0.35 -4.81 -11.61
N GLY A 51 -0.29 -3.70 -11.97
CA GLY A 51 0.10 -2.37 -11.48
C GLY A 51 -0.05 -2.24 -9.97
N ASP A 52 -1.16 -2.74 -9.43
CA ASP A 52 -1.43 -2.76 -8.00
C ASP A 52 -0.39 -3.62 -7.26
N GLY A 53 -0.08 -4.80 -7.79
CA GLY A 53 0.89 -5.70 -7.20
C GLY A 53 2.31 -5.12 -7.18
N VAL A 54 2.77 -4.51 -8.27
CA VAL A 54 4.08 -3.84 -8.32
C VAL A 54 4.16 -2.73 -7.26
N ALA A 55 3.12 -1.92 -7.12
CA ALA A 55 3.05 -0.85 -6.12
C ALA A 55 3.03 -1.42 -4.69
N GLU A 56 2.29 -2.50 -4.45
CA GLU A 56 2.21 -3.17 -3.14
C GLU A 56 3.56 -3.76 -2.72
N GLU A 57 4.30 -4.40 -3.62
CA GLU A 57 5.63 -4.92 -3.34
C GLU A 57 6.63 -3.81 -2.97
N ILE A 58 6.59 -2.68 -3.67
CA ILE A 58 7.41 -1.52 -3.33
C ILE A 58 7.02 -0.97 -1.95
N LEU A 59 5.71 -0.87 -1.66
CA LEU A 59 5.19 -0.45 -0.36
C LEU A 59 5.69 -1.37 0.76
N ASN A 60 5.61 -2.68 0.57
CA ASN A 60 6.06 -3.69 1.52
C ASN A 60 7.57 -3.61 1.75
N ALA A 61 8.35 -3.47 0.67
CA ALA A 61 9.81 -3.31 0.75
C ALA A 61 10.20 -2.07 1.55
N LEU A 62 9.54 -0.93 1.32
CA LEU A 62 9.80 0.31 2.06
C LEU A 62 9.40 0.17 3.54
N SER A 63 8.25 -0.44 3.83
CA SER A 63 7.76 -0.69 5.20
C SER A 63 8.72 -1.59 5.98
N ALA A 64 9.24 -2.63 5.35
CA ALA A 64 10.18 -3.57 5.97
C ALA A 64 11.50 -2.91 6.41
N THR A 65 11.85 -1.73 5.91
CA THR A 65 13.04 -0.99 6.35
C THR A 65 12.93 -0.54 7.81
N GLY A 66 11.72 -0.35 8.35
CA GLY A 66 11.45 0.25 9.65
C GLY A 66 11.95 1.69 9.80
N LYS A 67 12.36 2.34 8.70
CA LYS A 67 12.89 3.71 8.65
C LYS A 67 12.03 4.66 7.83
N VAL A 68 11.20 4.12 6.95
CA VAL A 68 10.23 4.84 6.14
C VAL A 68 8.86 4.68 6.79
N LEU A 69 8.15 5.75 7.02
CA LEU A 69 6.77 5.73 7.50
C LEU A 69 5.85 5.65 6.28
N VAL A 70 5.35 4.46 6.01
CA VAL A 70 4.55 4.19 4.80
C VAL A 70 3.07 4.23 5.14
N ALA A 71 2.30 5.04 4.40
CA ALA A 71 0.84 5.05 4.53
C ALA A 71 0.26 3.66 4.17
N PRO A 72 -0.78 3.19 4.89
CA PRO A 72 -1.38 1.88 4.62
C PRO A 72 -1.88 1.76 3.17
N ARG A 73 -1.75 0.56 2.59
CA ARG A 73 -2.29 0.24 1.26
C ARG A 73 -3.76 0.63 1.12
N THR A 74 -4.57 0.27 2.10
CA THR A 74 -6.02 0.57 2.12
C THR A 74 -6.34 2.05 2.06
N SER A 75 -5.45 2.92 2.55
CA SER A 75 -5.61 4.37 2.49
C SER A 75 -5.09 4.95 1.18
N SER A 76 -4.01 4.40 0.64
CA SER A 76 -3.35 4.93 -0.57
C SER A 76 -4.07 4.48 -1.85
N PHE A 77 -4.53 3.23 -1.91
CA PHE A 77 -5.10 2.66 -3.13
C PHE A 77 -6.53 3.12 -3.43
N VAL A 78 -7.21 3.79 -2.48
CA VAL A 78 -8.51 4.45 -2.76
C VAL A 78 -8.40 5.58 -3.79
N TYR A 79 -7.18 6.08 -4.00
CA TYR A 79 -6.89 7.11 -5.01
C TYR A 79 -6.56 6.54 -6.39
N LYS A 80 -6.67 5.22 -6.60
CA LYS A 80 -6.54 4.61 -7.93
C LYS A 80 -7.51 5.28 -8.90
N ASP A 81 -7.01 5.64 -10.08
CA ASP A 81 -7.76 6.34 -11.12
C ASP A 81 -8.37 7.70 -10.70
N SER A 82 -7.98 8.22 -9.54
CA SER A 82 -8.43 9.53 -9.06
C SER A 82 -7.86 10.66 -9.90
N LYS A 83 -8.68 11.71 -10.11
CA LYS A 83 -8.24 12.97 -10.71
C LYS A 83 -7.74 13.98 -9.67
N THR A 84 -7.68 13.58 -8.40
CA THR A 84 -7.18 14.43 -7.32
C THR A 84 -5.70 14.72 -7.54
N MET A 85 -5.30 15.95 -7.34
CA MET A 85 -3.88 16.32 -7.45
C MET A 85 -3.06 15.57 -6.40
N VAL A 86 -1.88 15.09 -6.79
CA VAL A 86 -1.00 14.31 -5.90
C VAL A 86 -0.66 15.06 -4.61
N LYS A 87 -0.54 16.38 -4.68
CA LYS A 87 -0.35 17.25 -3.52
C LYS A 87 -1.50 17.12 -2.51
N ASP A 88 -2.74 17.12 -3.01
CA ASP A 88 -3.94 17.02 -2.16
C ASP A 88 -4.05 15.60 -1.56
N ILE A 89 -3.73 14.57 -2.36
CA ILE A 89 -3.65 13.18 -1.88
C ILE A 89 -2.65 13.08 -0.72
N GLY A 90 -1.43 13.60 -0.91
CA GLY A 90 -0.41 13.56 0.12
C GLY A 90 -0.80 14.31 1.38
N SER A 91 -1.47 15.47 1.24
CA SER A 91 -1.99 16.23 2.39
C SER A 91 -3.08 15.47 3.14
N GLN A 92 -4.00 14.79 2.43
CA GLN A 92 -5.07 13.98 3.04
C GLN A 92 -4.52 12.73 3.75
N LEU A 93 -3.46 12.13 3.22
CA LEU A 93 -2.79 10.98 3.81
C LEU A 93 -1.78 11.37 4.92
N GLY A 94 -1.50 12.67 5.09
CA GLY A 94 -0.54 13.14 6.09
C GLY A 94 0.89 12.70 5.82
N VAL A 95 1.30 12.64 4.54
CA VAL A 95 2.63 12.20 4.13
C VAL A 95 3.42 13.32 3.44
N HIS A 96 4.75 13.26 3.56
CA HIS A 96 5.66 14.23 2.94
C HIS A 96 5.95 13.94 1.48
N TYR A 97 5.89 12.66 1.09
CA TYR A 97 6.12 12.19 -0.27
C TYR A 97 5.00 11.29 -0.77
N VAL A 98 4.81 11.30 -2.08
CA VAL A 98 3.94 10.36 -2.79
C VAL A 98 4.76 9.71 -3.91
N LEU A 99 4.77 8.38 -3.94
CA LEU A 99 5.25 7.59 -5.08
C LEU A 99 4.05 7.29 -5.97
N ASP A 100 4.11 7.79 -7.19
CA ASP A 100 3.13 7.58 -8.23
C ASP A 100 3.77 6.87 -9.42
N GLY A 101 3.01 6.11 -10.21
CA GLY A 101 3.57 5.40 -11.33
C GLY A 101 2.55 4.78 -12.27
N SER A 102 3.10 4.16 -13.31
CA SER A 102 2.32 3.41 -14.29
C SER A 102 3.07 2.17 -14.75
N VAL A 103 2.30 1.16 -15.14
CA VAL A 103 2.82 -0.09 -15.70
C VAL A 103 2.15 -0.36 -17.04
N ARG A 104 2.95 -0.76 -18.04
CA ARG A 104 2.47 -1.34 -19.28
C ARG A 104 3.11 -2.70 -19.45
N ARG A 105 2.30 -3.74 -19.53
CA ARG A 105 2.72 -5.11 -19.85
C ARG A 105 2.32 -5.45 -21.28
N ASP A 106 3.25 -6.03 -22.03
CA ASP A 106 3.05 -6.52 -23.38
C ASP A 106 3.81 -7.84 -23.52
N ALA A 107 3.08 -8.94 -23.47
CA ALA A 107 3.61 -10.31 -23.46
C ALA A 107 4.69 -10.51 -22.37
N ASP A 108 5.94 -10.65 -22.79
CA ASP A 108 7.11 -10.88 -21.94
C ASP A 108 7.86 -9.60 -21.55
N ARG A 109 7.35 -8.42 -21.97
CA ARG A 109 7.96 -7.12 -21.65
C ARG A 109 7.11 -6.34 -20.69
N VAL A 110 7.78 -5.58 -19.83
CA VAL A 110 7.15 -4.66 -18.92
C VAL A 110 7.84 -3.31 -18.98
N ARG A 111 7.05 -2.24 -19.07
CA ARG A 111 7.52 -0.88 -18.84
C ARG A 111 6.90 -0.36 -17.57
N VAL A 112 7.75 0.02 -16.61
CA VAL A 112 7.36 0.64 -15.34
C VAL A 112 7.89 2.06 -15.34
N SER A 113 7.02 3.05 -15.11
CA SER A 113 7.42 4.43 -14.88
C SER A 113 7.01 4.80 -13.46
N ALA A 114 7.93 5.40 -12.71
CA ALA A 114 7.69 5.81 -11.34
C ALA A 114 8.27 7.20 -11.07
N GLN A 115 7.59 7.96 -10.22
CA GLN A 115 8.03 9.28 -9.78
C GLN A 115 7.74 9.49 -8.29
N LEU A 116 8.71 10.08 -7.60
CA LEU A 116 8.58 10.48 -6.19
C LEU A 116 8.33 11.98 -6.13
N ILE A 117 7.19 12.36 -5.59
CA ILE A 117 6.72 13.75 -5.55
C ILE A 117 6.77 14.25 -4.11
N ASN A 118 7.41 15.40 -3.89
CA ASN A 118 7.34 16.10 -2.61
C ASN A 118 6.00 16.84 -2.52
N VAL A 119 5.19 16.52 -1.51
CA VAL A 119 3.84 17.05 -1.33
C VAL A 119 3.83 18.56 -1.07
N VAL A 120 4.83 19.07 -0.35
CA VAL A 120 4.92 20.49 0.00
C VAL A 120 5.17 21.34 -1.24
N THR A 121 6.15 20.94 -2.06
CA THR A 121 6.54 21.68 -3.26
C THR A 121 5.68 21.36 -4.48
N GLY A 122 5.09 20.16 -4.52
CA GLY A 122 4.35 19.63 -5.67
C GLY A 122 5.23 19.17 -6.83
N TYR A 123 6.57 19.13 -6.66
CA TYR A 123 7.51 18.72 -7.71
C TYR A 123 8.06 17.32 -7.47
N ALA A 124 8.31 16.61 -8.56
CA ALA A 124 9.02 15.35 -8.49
C ALA A 124 10.49 15.59 -8.09
N VAL A 125 10.92 14.87 -7.05
CA VAL A 125 12.31 14.87 -6.59
C VAL A 125 13.12 13.75 -7.23
N TRP A 126 12.42 12.76 -7.77
CA TRP A 126 12.99 11.66 -8.56
C TRP A 126 11.95 11.13 -9.54
N SER A 127 12.40 10.70 -10.72
CA SER A 127 11.59 10.03 -11.72
C SER A 127 12.46 9.13 -12.57
N ASN A 128 11.96 7.93 -12.89
CA ASN A 128 12.64 7.00 -13.81
C ASN A 128 11.62 6.14 -14.58
N SER A 129 12.07 5.57 -15.69
CA SER A 129 11.29 4.64 -16.51
C SER A 129 12.15 3.44 -16.88
N TYR A 130 11.63 2.25 -16.63
CA TYR A 130 12.27 0.96 -16.88
C TYR A 130 11.54 0.26 -18.01
N ASP A 131 12.26 -0.23 -19.01
CA ASP A 131 11.73 -1.04 -20.11
C ASP A 131 12.53 -2.34 -20.13
N GLN A 132 11.95 -3.39 -19.57
CA GLN A 132 12.65 -4.64 -19.25
C GLN A 132 11.85 -5.86 -19.70
N LEU A 133 12.48 -7.04 -19.65
CA LEU A 133 11.75 -8.29 -19.68
C LEU A 133 10.96 -8.47 -18.37
N LEU A 134 9.84 -9.14 -18.44
CA LEU A 134 9.01 -9.42 -17.25
C LEU A 134 9.79 -10.23 -16.19
N SER A 135 10.73 -11.09 -16.62
CA SER A 135 11.64 -11.81 -15.72
C SER A 135 12.49 -10.91 -14.83
N ASN A 136 12.67 -9.64 -15.18
CA ASN A 136 13.49 -8.68 -14.45
C ASN A 136 12.62 -7.74 -13.58
N ILE A 137 11.33 -8.05 -13.38
CA ILE A 137 10.43 -7.18 -12.64
C ILE A 137 10.90 -6.95 -11.20
N PHE A 138 11.47 -7.95 -10.58
CA PHE A 138 11.99 -7.86 -9.21
C PHE A 138 13.17 -6.88 -9.09
N ASP A 139 14.08 -6.86 -10.08
CA ASP A 139 15.18 -5.90 -10.13
C ASP A 139 14.63 -4.46 -10.25
N VAL A 140 13.57 -4.28 -11.03
CA VAL A 140 12.90 -2.98 -11.18
C VAL A 140 12.29 -2.51 -9.86
N GLN A 141 11.56 -3.39 -9.16
CA GLN A 141 10.97 -3.09 -7.86
C GLN A 141 12.03 -2.76 -6.81
N GLN A 142 13.13 -3.52 -6.80
CA GLN A 142 14.25 -3.28 -5.91
C GLN A 142 14.92 -1.92 -6.19
N ASP A 143 15.18 -1.60 -7.45
CA ASP A 143 15.80 -0.31 -7.80
C ASP A 143 14.89 0.86 -7.42
N ILE A 144 13.60 0.81 -7.71
CA ILE A 144 12.64 1.85 -7.31
C ILE A 144 12.68 2.06 -5.78
N SER A 145 12.59 0.98 -5.00
CA SER A 145 12.63 1.05 -3.53
C SER A 145 13.93 1.66 -3.02
N GLN A 146 15.08 1.29 -3.60
CA GLN A 146 16.37 1.88 -3.25
C GLN A 146 16.46 3.36 -3.61
N GLN A 147 15.93 3.77 -4.77
CA GLN A 147 15.94 5.19 -5.18
C GLN A 147 15.04 6.04 -4.28
N VAL A 148 13.89 5.53 -3.87
CA VAL A 148 13.02 6.19 -2.88
C VAL A 148 13.79 6.44 -1.58
N VAL A 149 14.40 5.40 -0.99
CA VAL A 149 15.18 5.51 0.25
C VAL A 149 16.31 6.53 0.11
N ARG A 150 17.03 6.53 -1.02
CA ARG A 150 18.09 7.53 -1.29
C ARG A 150 17.54 8.95 -1.37
N SER A 151 16.41 9.13 -2.05
CA SER A 151 15.77 10.44 -2.23
C SER A 151 15.23 11.03 -0.92
N LEU A 152 14.86 10.15 0.03
CA LEU A 152 14.48 10.50 1.39
C LEU A 152 15.69 10.75 2.32
N HIS A 153 16.93 10.62 1.81
CA HIS A 153 18.18 10.74 2.57
C HIS A 153 18.26 9.80 3.78
N ILE A 154 17.61 8.65 3.71
CA ILE A 154 17.59 7.66 4.78
C ILE A 154 18.85 6.77 4.70
N VAL A 155 19.57 6.68 5.82
CA VAL A 155 20.71 5.79 5.95
C VAL A 155 20.24 4.42 6.44
N LEU A 156 20.37 3.40 5.60
CA LEU A 156 20.09 2.01 5.95
C LEU A 156 21.37 1.28 6.34
N SER A 157 21.27 0.32 7.26
CA SER A 157 22.35 -0.65 7.50
C SER A 157 22.63 -1.48 6.25
N SER A 158 23.80 -2.12 6.21
CA SER A 158 24.16 -2.98 5.08
C SER A 158 23.20 -4.16 4.91
N GLU A 159 22.70 -4.70 6.01
CA GLU A 159 21.76 -5.82 6.06
C GLU A 159 20.40 -5.42 5.49
N ILE A 160 19.81 -4.34 5.98
CA ILE A 160 18.52 -3.82 5.50
C ILE A 160 18.63 -3.43 4.02
N ARG A 161 19.75 -2.84 3.60
CA ARG A 161 19.95 -2.48 2.19
C ARG A 161 20.01 -3.70 1.28
N LYS A 162 20.60 -4.81 1.73
CA LYS A 162 20.65 -6.07 0.97
C LYS A 162 19.28 -6.75 0.89
N SER A 163 18.47 -6.67 1.93
CA SER A 163 17.13 -7.26 1.94
C SER A 163 16.06 -6.38 1.29
N LEU A 164 16.34 -5.11 1.03
CA LEU A 164 15.38 -4.18 0.45
C LEU A 164 14.95 -4.61 -0.95
N GLY A 165 13.69 -5.01 -1.10
CA GLY A 165 13.11 -5.42 -2.38
C GLY A 165 13.67 -6.75 -2.91
N VAL A 166 14.23 -7.60 -2.06
CA VAL A 166 14.58 -8.97 -2.47
C VAL A 166 13.29 -9.71 -2.81
N ALA A 167 13.23 -10.24 -4.03
CA ALA A 167 12.11 -11.06 -4.46
C ALA A 167 11.94 -12.27 -3.55
N ARG A 168 10.70 -12.58 -3.20
CA ARG A 168 10.35 -13.75 -2.36
C ARG A 168 10.12 -15.01 -3.17
N THR A 169 10.14 -14.87 -4.50
CA THR A 169 10.18 -15.96 -5.48
C THR A 169 11.06 -15.54 -6.65
N ALA A 170 11.73 -16.49 -7.28
CA ALA A 170 12.42 -16.28 -8.56
C ALA A 170 11.51 -16.65 -9.75
N ASN A 171 10.36 -17.25 -9.50
CA ASN A 171 9.43 -17.73 -10.52
C ASN A 171 8.41 -16.63 -10.86
N VAL A 172 8.57 -15.99 -12.01
CA VAL A 172 7.71 -14.89 -12.46
C VAL A 172 6.27 -15.34 -12.73
N GLU A 173 6.05 -16.61 -13.13
CA GLU A 173 4.72 -17.14 -13.33
C GLU A 173 4.02 -17.39 -11.98
N ALA A 174 4.75 -17.91 -10.98
CA ALA A 174 4.25 -18.02 -9.61
C ALA A 174 3.87 -16.64 -9.04
N TYR A 175 4.71 -15.64 -9.29
CA TYR A 175 4.44 -14.25 -8.92
C TYR A 175 3.17 -13.72 -9.60
N ASP A 176 2.99 -13.98 -10.89
CA ASP A 176 1.80 -13.53 -11.63
C ASP A 176 0.51 -14.16 -11.06
N TYR A 177 0.51 -15.47 -10.76
CA TYR A 177 -0.62 -16.12 -10.08
C TYR A 177 -0.88 -15.54 -8.69
N TYR A 178 0.17 -15.28 -7.92
CA TYR A 178 0.03 -14.63 -6.61
C TYR A 178 -0.65 -13.26 -6.71
N LEU A 179 -0.22 -12.40 -7.64
CA LEU A 179 -0.81 -11.10 -7.83
C LEU A 179 -2.28 -11.16 -8.25
N GLN A 180 -2.65 -12.13 -9.11
CA GLN A 180 -4.04 -12.38 -9.48
C GLN A 180 -4.86 -12.82 -8.25
N GLY A 181 -4.32 -13.71 -7.41
CA GLY A 181 -4.95 -14.13 -6.16
C GLY A 181 -5.20 -12.96 -5.22
N ARG A 182 -4.22 -12.06 -5.07
CA ARG A 182 -4.33 -10.83 -4.27
C ARG A 182 -5.43 -9.90 -4.80
N ASP A 183 -5.54 -9.76 -6.12
CA ASP A 183 -6.59 -8.96 -6.74
C ASP A 183 -7.98 -9.54 -6.44
N TYR A 184 -8.15 -10.87 -6.54
CA TYR A 184 -9.41 -11.51 -6.16
C TYR A 184 -9.78 -11.30 -4.69
N LEU A 185 -8.83 -11.38 -3.75
CA LEU A 185 -9.08 -11.08 -2.34
C LEU A 185 -9.44 -9.62 -2.08
N SER A 186 -9.03 -8.70 -2.94
CA SER A 186 -9.35 -7.27 -2.81
C SER A 186 -10.77 -6.91 -3.30
N ARG A 187 -11.42 -7.81 -4.03
CA ARG A 187 -12.78 -7.63 -4.55
C ARG A 187 -13.82 -7.86 -3.45
N PRO A 188 -15.08 -7.41 -3.65
CA PRO A 188 -16.16 -7.76 -2.74
C PRO A 188 -16.24 -9.26 -2.50
N THR A 189 -16.30 -9.65 -1.23
CA THR A 189 -16.27 -11.05 -0.81
C THR A 189 -17.46 -11.81 -1.37
N SER A 190 -17.19 -12.95 -1.98
CA SER A 190 -18.16 -13.96 -2.42
C SER A 190 -17.47 -15.31 -2.49
N GLU A 191 -18.23 -16.40 -2.45
CA GLU A 191 -17.69 -17.77 -2.61
C GLU A 191 -16.83 -17.85 -3.90
N LEU A 192 -17.32 -17.33 -5.01
CA LEU A 192 -16.59 -17.37 -6.29
C LEU A 192 -15.27 -16.59 -6.25
N THR A 193 -15.23 -15.42 -5.61
CA THR A 193 -14.00 -14.63 -5.51
C THR A 193 -12.99 -15.28 -4.59
N LEU A 194 -13.42 -15.88 -3.49
CA LEU A 194 -12.55 -16.59 -2.55
C LEU A 194 -12.00 -17.87 -3.16
N ASP A 195 -12.84 -18.67 -3.83
CA ASP A 195 -12.40 -19.89 -4.51
C ASP A 195 -11.38 -19.59 -5.62
N SER A 196 -11.62 -18.53 -6.40
CA SER A 196 -10.67 -18.09 -7.43
C SER A 196 -9.33 -17.66 -6.82
N ALA A 197 -9.34 -16.90 -5.74
CA ALA A 197 -8.12 -16.50 -5.04
C ALA A 197 -7.33 -17.70 -4.52
N ILE A 198 -8.02 -18.66 -3.87
CA ILE A 198 -7.41 -19.88 -3.33
C ILE A 198 -6.75 -20.69 -4.46
N GLN A 199 -7.45 -20.92 -5.58
CA GLN A 199 -6.91 -21.64 -6.73
C GLN A 199 -5.66 -20.99 -7.33
N LEU A 200 -5.63 -19.66 -7.36
CA LEU A 200 -4.50 -18.91 -7.87
C LEU A 200 -3.27 -19.00 -6.95
N PHE A 201 -3.48 -18.93 -5.63
CA PHE A 201 -2.39 -19.16 -4.68
C PHE A 201 -1.88 -20.61 -4.72
N ASP A 202 -2.75 -21.60 -4.85
CA ASP A 202 -2.34 -23.00 -5.03
C ASP A 202 -1.53 -23.19 -6.32
N SER A 203 -1.89 -22.48 -7.40
CA SER A 203 -1.12 -22.48 -8.65
C SER A 203 0.27 -21.87 -8.45
N ALA A 204 0.37 -20.76 -7.71
CA ALA A 204 1.64 -20.13 -7.39
C ALA A 204 2.54 -21.07 -6.56
N ILE A 205 1.98 -21.75 -5.54
CA ILE A 205 2.68 -22.72 -4.69
C ILE A 205 3.12 -23.96 -5.50
N THR A 206 2.32 -24.37 -6.47
CA THR A 206 2.68 -25.50 -7.35
C THR A 206 3.93 -25.19 -8.20
N LEU A 207 4.09 -23.94 -8.61
CA LEU A 207 5.25 -23.46 -9.39
C LEU A 207 6.47 -23.15 -8.52
N ASP A 208 6.24 -22.72 -7.28
CA ASP A 208 7.28 -22.43 -6.30
C ASP A 208 6.78 -22.81 -4.89
N SER A 209 7.15 -23.99 -4.43
CA SER A 209 6.72 -24.52 -3.15
C SER A 209 7.36 -23.83 -1.93
N GLU A 210 8.33 -22.92 -2.14
CA GLU A 210 8.96 -22.13 -1.08
C GLU A 210 8.42 -20.69 -1.05
N TYR A 211 7.42 -20.37 -1.89
CA TYR A 211 6.86 -19.03 -1.99
C TYR A 211 5.98 -18.68 -0.79
N ALA A 212 6.59 -18.14 0.27
CA ALA A 212 5.93 -17.82 1.53
C ALA A 212 4.73 -16.86 1.39
N ASP A 213 4.81 -15.86 0.49
CA ASP A 213 3.70 -14.91 0.31
C ASP A 213 2.47 -15.56 -0.32
N ALA A 214 2.64 -16.58 -1.18
CA ALA A 214 1.53 -17.35 -1.72
C ALA A 214 0.84 -18.19 -0.62
N TYR A 215 1.59 -18.75 0.32
CA TYR A 215 1.02 -19.39 1.51
C TYR A 215 0.29 -18.39 2.42
N ALA A 216 0.82 -17.17 2.58
CA ALA A 216 0.14 -16.14 3.33
C ALA A 216 -1.20 -15.74 2.68
N GLY A 217 -1.23 -15.58 1.35
CA GLY A 217 -2.46 -15.36 0.61
C GLY A 217 -3.46 -16.50 0.73
N LEU A 218 -2.99 -17.74 0.67
CA LEU A 218 -3.82 -18.95 0.87
C LEU A 218 -4.42 -19.00 2.28
N CYS A 219 -3.61 -18.68 3.31
CA CYS A 219 -4.07 -18.57 4.69
C CYS A 219 -5.20 -17.52 4.81
N GLU A 220 -5.01 -16.32 4.22
CA GLU A 220 -6.00 -15.26 4.22
C GLU A 220 -7.30 -15.69 3.51
N GLY A 221 -7.20 -16.34 2.36
CA GLY A 221 -8.33 -16.89 1.61
C GLY A 221 -9.14 -17.92 2.41
N TYR A 222 -8.46 -18.86 3.08
CA TYR A 222 -9.12 -19.84 3.93
C TYR A 222 -9.75 -19.23 5.18
N LEU A 223 -9.12 -18.22 5.80
CA LEU A 223 -9.73 -17.50 6.90
C LEU A 223 -10.99 -16.75 6.47
N ALA A 224 -10.99 -16.12 5.30
CA ALA A 224 -12.16 -15.47 4.73
C ALA A 224 -13.30 -16.49 4.49
N GLN A 225 -13.00 -17.67 3.92
CA GLN A 225 -13.98 -18.78 3.78
C GLN A 225 -14.52 -19.25 5.13
N TYR A 226 -13.66 -19.33 6.15
CA TYR A 226 -14.11 -19.68 7.51
C TYR A 226 -15.08 -18.64 8.07
N ILE A 227 -14.79 -17.35 7.89
CA ILE A 227 -15.66 -16.25 8.38
C ILE A 227 -17.04 -16.32 7.70
N GLU A 228 -17.09 -16.59 6.38
CA GLU A 228 -18.33 -16.66 5.62
C GLU A 228 -19.17 -17.92 5.96
N THR A 229 -18.51 -19.07 6.14
CA THR A 229 -19.20 -20.38 6.25
C THR A 229 -19.28 -20.92 7.66
N ASN A 230 -18.46 -20.42 8.59
CA ASN A 230 -18.25 -20.92 9.95
C ASN A 230 -17.92 -22.44 10.00
N THR A 231 -17.26 -22.96 8.96
CA THR A 231 -16.92 -24.38 8.84
C THR A 231 -15.49 -24.63 9.30
N SER A 232 -15.31 -25.49 10.32
CA SER A 232 -14.00 -25.79 10.94
C SER A 232 -12.96 -26.34 9.97
N GLU A 233 -13.36 -26.94 8.86
CA GLU A 233 -12.43 -27.39 7.81
C GLU A 233 -11.59 -26.25 7.28
N TRP A 234 -12.20 -25.09 6.99
CA TRP A 234 -11.48 -23.92 6.49
C TRP A 234 -10.51 -23.35 7.50
N PHE A 235 -10.87 -23.37 8.79
CA PHE A 235 -9.96 -22.96 9.86
C PHE A 235 -8.71 -23.86 9.91
N ASN A 236 -8.87 -25.17 9.81
CA ASN A 236 -7.75 -26.12 9.82
C ASN A 236 -6.83 -25.92 8.60
N LYS A 237 -7.41 -25.68 7.41
CA LYS A 237 -6.66 -25.35 6.20
C LYS A 237 -5.88 -24.03 6.36
N ALA A 238 -6.52 -23.01 6.91
CA ALA A 238 -5.87 -21.73 7.19
C ALA A 238 -4.68 -21.90 8.15
N GLU A 239 -4.88 -22.61 9.27
CA GLU A 239 -3.80 -22.87 10.24
C GLU A 239 -2.60 -23.57 9.58
N SER A 240 -2.86 -24.54 8.70
CA SER A 240 -1.80 -25.23 7.96
C SER A 240 -1.05 -24.28 7.02
N ALA A 241 -1.77 -23.51 6.21
CA ALA A 241 -1.16 -22.56 5.27
C ALA A 241 -0.35 -21.46 6.00
N CYS A 242 -0.90 -20.92 7.10
CA CYS A 242 -0.20 -19.92 7.91
C CYS A 242 1.12 -20.45 8.51
N LYS A 243 1.21 -21.73 8.86
CA LYS A 243 2.46 -22.32 9.37
C LYS A 243 3.56 -22.39 8.31
N GLU A 244 3.18 -22.59 7.05
CA GLU A 244 4.15 -22.66 5.95
C GLU A 244 4.79 -21.27 5.66
N THR A 245 4.12 -20.16 5.99
CA THR A 245 4.69 -18.81 5.84
C THR A 245 5.91 -18.53 6.72
N LEU A 246 6.11 -19.36 7.77
CA LEU A 246 7.16 -19.19 8.79
C LEU A 246 8.37 -20.10 8.54
N ARG A 247 8.34 -20.92 7.48
CA ARG A 247 9.45 -21.80 7.12
C ARG A 247 10.46 -21.10 6.21
#